data_f95a6fcb0ea3fc6378540faff1ed974f
#
_entry.id   f95a6fcb0ea3fc6378540faff1ed974f
#
_cell.length_a   1.000
_cell.length_b   1.000
_cell.length_c   1.000
_cell.angle_alpha   90.00
_cell.angle_beta   90.00
_cell.angle_gamma   90.00
#
_symmetry.space_group_name_H-M   'P 1'
#
loop_
_entity.id
_entity.type
_entity.pdbx_description
1 polymer ?
#
loop_
_entity_poly.entity_id
_entity_poly.type
_entity_poly.pdbx_seq_one_letter_code
_entity_poly.pdbx_strand_id
1 'polypeptide(L)'
;MRKKAASEATENKGKATDLGRRALLRGAGVAGAAAVIAACDGGTTTTADGAPAIVSKKRNLKMVTSWPKNFPGLGTGADRLAKRIEALSDGAIKVKLYAAGELVGALECFDAVSQGKADMYHAAEYYWQGKSPAFNFFAAVPMGMTANEMNAWIQFGGGQELWDELSGGFNIKPFAAGNSSTQMGGWFNKDINSIEDFQGLRIRMPGLGGEVMKRIGATPVTKQGGEIFQALSQGNIDATEWVGPWNDLAFGFHTIVKKYYYPGIHEPGTTLSMGLNKELWEDMSPREQEIIRSASMAENDMMHAEFNANNARALNTLINDHGVELKRFDDAILKRLAEVSAEVIADAANTDELSQKVFKSFSESRTSGMQWGEIGEQAFVHARGLLDT
;
A
#
# COMPACT_ATOMS: atom_id res chain seq x y z
N MET A 1 18.92 62.86 -3.35
CA MET A 1 18.80 63.59 -4.62
C MET A 1 17.97 62.75 -5.56
N ARG A 2 16.72 63.11 -5.75
CA ARG A 2 16.09 63.67 -6.98
C ARG A 2 16.09 62.68 -8.13
N LYS A 3 15.00 62.37 -8.88
CA LYS A 3 13.59 62.76 -9.06
C LYS A 3 13.03 61.73 -10.06
N LYS A 4 11.82 61.16 -9.90
CA LYS A 4 10.52 61.51 -10.54
C LYS A 4 10.56 61.85 -12.05
N ALA A 5 9.79 61.03 -12.84
CA ALA A 5 8.81 61.40 -13.85
C ALA A 5 8.24 60.09 -14.41
N ALA A 6 7.07 59.65 -14.38
CA ALA A 6 5.69 60.14 -14.59
C ALA A 6 5.34 60.45 -16.06
N SER A 7 4.21 59.84 -16.47
CA SER A 7 3.26 60.25 -17.51
C SER A 7 3.59 59.72 -18.92
N GLU A 8 2.71 59.27 -19.81
CA GLU A 8 1.25 59.44 -19.91
C GLU A 8 0.67 58.38 -20.88
N ALA A 9 -0.60 58.19 -20.75
CA ALA A 9 -1.49 57.32 -21.51
C ALA A 9 -1.66 57.66 -22.99
N THR A 10 -2.05 56.69 -23.78
CA THR A 10 -3.05 56.95 -24.83
C THR A 10 -3.92 55.73 -25.08
N GLU A 11 -5.21 55.90 -24.84
CA GLU A 11 -6.28 55.00 -25.28
C GLU A 11 -6.30 54.88 -26.79
N ASN A 12 -6.58 53.69 -27.30
CA ASN A 12 -7.29 53.60 -28.57
C ASN A 12 -8.28 52.41 -28.55
N LYS A 13 -9.55 52.76 -28.62
CA LYS A 13 -10.70 51.90 -28.75
C LYS A 13 -10.75 51.33 -30.15
N GLY A 14 -10.77 50.03 -30.31
CA GLY A 14 -11.12 49.32 -31.54
C GLY A 14 -12.21 48.29 -31.23
N LYS A 15 -13.45 48.63 -31.57
CA LYS A 15 -14.60 47.71 -31.60
C LYS A 15 -14.34 46.60 -32.60
N ALA A 16 -14.42 45.34 -32.19
CA ALA A 16 -14.63 44.22 -33.09
C ALA A 16 -15.85 43.43 -32.64
N THR A 17 -16.74 43.34 -33.56
CA THR A 17 -18.10 42.80 -33.52
C THR A 17 -18.15 41.30 -33.22
N ASP A 18 -18.97 41.04 -32.24
CA ASP A 18 -19.52 39.68 -31.94
C ASP A 18 -20.46 39.26 -33.06
N LEU A 19 -20.09 38.24 -33.82
CA LEU A 19 -20.94 37.55 -34.78
C LEU A 19 -21.09 36.09 -34.39
N GLY A 20 -22.24 35.80 -33.89
CA GLY A 20 -22.66 34.59 -33.23
C GLY A 20 -22.55 33.30 -34.01
N ARG A 21 -22.07 32.31 -33.36
CA ARG A 21 -22.15 30.88 -33.69
C ARG A 21 -23.55 30.27 -33.40
N ARG A 22 -24.62 31.08 -33.43
CA ARG A 22 -26.01 30.63 -33.11
C ARG A 22 -26.98 30.65 -34.27
N ALA A 23 -26.56 30.72 -35.51
CA ALA A 23 -27.47 30.88 -36.67
C ALA A 23 -27.29 29.80 -37.75
N LEU A 24 -27.03 28.53 -37.43
CA LEU A 24 -26.92 27.48 -38.43
C LEU A 24 -27.62 26.17 -38.08
N LEU A 25 -28.72 26.23 -37.34
CA LEU A 25 -29.59 25.06 -37.10
C LEU A 25 -31.07 25.47 -37.03
N ARG A 26 -31.60 26.12 -38.09
CA ARG A 26 -33.01 26.22 -38.33
C ARG A 26 -33.30 26.12 -39.81
N GLY A 27 -33.78 24.96 -40.26
CA GLY A 27 -34.41 24.87 -41.57
C GLY A 27 -34.23 23.54 -42.27
N ALA A 28 -35.13 22.61 -42.05
CA ALA A 28 -35.68 21.58 -42.96
C ALA A 28 -36.33 20.51 -42.05
N GLY A 29 -37.62 20.36 -41.94
CA GLY A 29 -38.60 20.22 -42.97
C GLY A 29 -39.26 18.85 -42.81
N VAL A 30 -40.48 18.85 -42.28
CA VAL A 30 -41.41 17.70 -42.05
C VAL A 30 -41.66 16.96 -43.36
N ALA A 31 -41.61 15.62 -43.38
CA ALA A 31 -42.56 14.71 -44.03
C ALA A 31 -42.27 13.23 -43.69
N GLY A 32 -43.09 12.56 -42.95
CA GLY A 32 -43.90 11.43 -43.11
C GLY A 32 -43.25 10.09 -43.53
N ALA A 33 -43.36 9.12 -42.61
CA ALA A 33 -43.92 7.79 -42.91
C ALA A 33 -44.05 6.98 -41.64
N ALA A 34 -45.27 6.68 -41.23
CA ALA A 34 -45.58 5.66 -40.23
C ALA A 34 -45.36 4.27 -40.86
N ALA A 35 -44.54 3.44 -40.26
CA ALA A 35 -44.53 2.01 -40.50
C ALA A 35 -44.60 1.30 -39.14
N VAL A 36 -45.71 0.64 -38.93
CA VAL A 36 -46.01 -0.28 -37.85
C VAL A 36 -45.15 -1.52 -38.02
N ILE A 37 -44.32 -1.84 -37.03
CA ILE A 37 -43.83 -3.20 -36.86
C ILE A 37 -44.08 -3.61 -35.42
N ALA A 38 -44.87 -4.67 -35.28
CA ALA A 38 -45.25 -5.30 -34.02
C ALA A 38 -44.10 -6.17 -33.47
N ALA A 39 -43.97 -6.12 -32.17
CA ALA A 39 -43.55 -7.16 -31.24
C ALA A 39 -42.30 -8.00 -31.53
N CYS A 40 -41.21 -7.71 -30.78
CA CYS A 40 -40.49 -8.75 -30.05
C CYS A 40 -40.02 -8.14 -28.72
N ASP A 41 -40.48 -8.75 -27.65
CA ASP A 41 -40.25 -8.42 -26.27
C ASP A 41 -38.78 -8.63 -25.92
N GLY A 42 -38.07 -7.53 -25.71
CA GLY A 42 -36.69 -7.47 -25.26
C GLY A 42 -36.44 -6.02 -24.82
N GLY A 43 -36.77 -5.71 -23.58
CA GLY A 43 -36.73 -4.34 -23.03
C GLY A 43 -35.39 -3.67 -23.10
N THR A 44 -35.11 -2.94 -24.17
CA THR A 44 -34.05 -1.93 -24.25
C THR A 44 -34.64 -0.60 -23.75
N THR A 45 -34.27 -0.19 -22.56
CA THR A 45 -34.50 1.18 -22.08
C THR A 45 -33.56 2.12 -22.84
N THR A 46 -34.15 2.93 -23.76
CA THR A 46 -33.42 4.04 -24.43
C THR A 46 -33.44 5.26 -23.53
N THR A 47 -32.26 5.92 -23.37
CA THR A 47 -32.20 7.25 -22.76
C THR A 47 -32.75 8.30 -23.72
N ALA A 48 -33.11 9.50 -23.22
CA ALA A 48 -33.77 10.59 -23.98
C ALA A 48 -33.01 11.03 -25.27
N ASP A 49 -31.76 10.61 -25.46
CA ASP A 49 -30.92 10.92 -26.63
C ASP A 49 -30.75 9.75 -27.61
N GLY A 50 -31.51 8.65 -27.43
CA GLY A 50 -31.49 7.53 -28.37
C GLY A 50 -30.24 6.64 -28.35
N ALA A 51 -29.27 6.89 -27.47
CA ALA A 51 -28.13 6.00 -27.26
C ALA A 51 -28.55 4.82 -26.36
N PRO A 52 -28.11 3.58 -26.64
CA PRO A 52 -28.37 2.46 -25.75
C PRO A 52 -27.78 2.74 -24.36
N ALA A 53 -28.60 2.62 -23.32
CA ALA A 53 -28.13 2.78 -21.95
C ALA A 53 -27.08 1.70 -21.67
N ILE A 54 -25.88 2.13 -21.28
CA ILE A 54 -24.88 1.21 -20.75
C ILE A 54 -25.36 0.78 -19.38
N VAL A 55 -26.06 -0.36 -19.29
CA VAL A 55 -26.47 -0.95 -18.02
C VAL A 55 -25.23 -1.56 -17.37
N SER A 56 -24.60 -0.83 -16.46
CA SER A 56 -23.54 -1.40 -15.64
C SER A 56 -24.14 -2.34 -14.60
N LYS A 57 -23.63 -3.57 -14.52
CA LYS A 57 -23.99 -4.53 -13.46
C LYS A 57 -23.68 -3.89 -12.10
N LYS A 58 -24.68 -3.80 -11.21
CA LYS A 58 -24.44 -3.31 -9.85
C LYS A 58 -23.81 -4.41 -9.01
N ARG A 59 -22.70 -4.08 -8.31
CA ARG A 59 -22.00 -4.98 -7.42
C ARG A 59 -21.99 -4.43 -6.00
N ASN A 60 -22.25 -5.29 -5.02
CA ASN A 60 -22.08 -4.98 -3.60
C ASN A 60 -21.02 -5.93 -3.05
N LEU A 61 -19.82 -5.43 -2.84
CA LEU A 61 -18.65 -6.21 -2.46
C LEU A 61 -18.35 -6.04 -0.96
N LYS A 62 -17.85 -7.10 -0.35
CA LYS A 62 -17.35 -7.14 1.03
C LYS A 62 -15.84 -7.11 1.02
N MET A 63 -15.23 -6.08 1.62
CA MET A 63 -13.81 -6.01 1.88
C MET A 63 -13.54 -6.30 3.35
N VAL A 64 -12.70 -7.29 3.64
CA VAL A 64 -12.17 -7.55 4.99
C VAL A 64 -10.75 -7.01 5.10
N THR A 65 -10.30 -6.62 6.31
CA THR A 65 -8.96 -6.09 6.46
C THR A 65 -8.28 -6.59 7.73
N SER A 66 -6.96 -6.66 7.70
CA SER A 66 -6.13 -7.00 8.86
C SER A 66 -5.98 -5.84 9.86
N TRP A 67 -6.59 -4.68 9.58
CA TRP A 67 -6.39 -3.46 10.34
C TRP A 67 -7.53 -3.16 11.29
N PRO A 68 -7.24 -2.57 12.47
CA PRO A 68 -8.29 -2.03 13.34
C PRO A 68 -9.11 -0.95 12.64
N LYS A 69 -10.35 -0.79 13.08
CA LYS A 69 -11.27 0.21 12.51
C LYS A 69 -10.70 1.63 12.63
N ASN A 70 -10.72 2.37 11.52
CA ASN A 70 -10.23 3.74 11.43
C ASN A 70 -8.75 3.91 11.84
N PHE A 71 -7.97 2.84 11.86
CA PHE A 71 -6.57 2.93 12.21
C PHE A 71 -5.81 3.80 11.19
N PRO A 72 -4.98 4.76 11.64
CA PRO A 72 -4.32 5.72 10.76
C PRO A 72 -3.53 5.04 9.62
N GLY A 73 -3.65 5.57 8.42
CA GLY A 73 -2.96 5.05 7.22
C GLY A 73 -3.49 3.70 6.75
N LEU A 74 -3.47 2.68 7.59
CA LEU A 74 -3.84 1.31 7.23
C LEU A 74 -5.36 1.12 7.11
N GLY A 75 -6.10 1.34 8.19
CA GLY A 75 -7.56 1.21 8.21
C GLY A 75 -8.26 2.32 7.42
N THR A 76 -7.76 3.55 7.52
CA THR A 76 -8.29 4.69 6.76
C THR A 76 -7.96 4.59 5.27
N GLY A 77 -6.83 3.98 4.90
CA GLY A 77 -6.47 3.71 3.52
C GLY A 77 -7.37 2.66 2.88
N ALA A 78 -7.65 1.57 3.58
CA ALA A 78 -8.61 0.56 3.11
C ALA A 78 -10.02 1.17 2.89
N ASP A 79 -10.46 2.07 3.78
CA ASP A 79 -11.73 2.80 3.62
C ASP A 79 -11.70 3.78 2.43
N ARG A 80 -10.58 4.47 2.24
CA ARG A 80 -10.36 5.37 1.09
C ARG A 80 -10.36 4.61 -0.23
N LEU A 81 -9.73 3.43 -0.29
CA LEU A 81 -9.76 2.54 -1.44
C LEU A 81 -11.20 2.12 -1.78
N ALA A 82 -11.97 1.68 -0.78
CA ALA A 82 -13.36 1.30 -0.96
C ALA A 82 -14.21 2.45 -1.53
N LYS A 83 -14.09 3.64 -0.96
CA LYS A 83 -14.77 4.86 -1.43
C LYS A 83 -14.33 5.30 -2.83
N ARG A 84 -13.07 5.13 -3.16
CA ARG A 84 -12.53 5.44 -4.49
C ARG A 84 -13.09 4.52 -5.56
N ILE A 85 -13.18 3.23 -5.29
CA ILE A 85 -13.82 2.26 -6.19
C ILE A 85 -15.29 2.65 -6.45
N GLU A 86 -16.04 2.99 -5.40
CA GLU A 86 -17.43 3.45 -5.54
C GLU A 86 -17.53 4.73 -6.39
N ALA A 87 -16.67 5.72 -6.13
CA ALA A 87 -16.67 6.98 -6.87
C ALA A 87 -16.30 6.80 -8.35
N LEU A 88 -15.24 6.01 -8.67
CA LEU A 88 -14.81 5.76 -10.05
C LEU A 88 -15.83 4.93 -10.86
N SER A 89 -16.67 4.15 -10.18
CA SER A 89 -17.72 3.35 -10.81
C SER A 89 -19.08 4.06 -10.88
N ASP A 90 -19.18 5.34 -10.51
CA ASP A 90 -20.45 6.07 -10.38
C ASP A 90 -21.47 5.33 -9.49
N GLY A 91 -20.97 4.66 -8.43
CA GLY A 91 -21.78 3.88 -7.49
C GLY A 91 -22.26 2.53 -8.02
N ALA A 92 -21.76 2.08 -9.19
CA ALA A 92 -22.06 0.75 -9.71
C ALA A 92 -21.39 -0.37 -8.90
N ILE A 93 -20.19 -0.11 -8.35
CA ILE A 93 -19.46 -1.02 -7.46
C ILE A 93 -19.46 -0.38 -6.06
N LYS A 94 -20.19 -0.95 -5.14
CA LYS A 94 -20.20 -0.56 -3.73
C LYS A 94 -19.35 -1.53 -2.93
N VAL A 95 -18.45 -1.00 -2.10
CA VAL A 95 -17.57 -1.82 -1.27
C VAL A 95 -17.86 -1.54 0.21
N LYS A 96 -18.35 -2.55 0.92
CA LYS A 96 -18.52 -2.48 2.38
C LYS A 96 -17.26 -3.01 3.05
N LEU A 97 -16.58 -2.12 3.79
CA LEU A 97 -15.39 -2.46 4.57
C LEU A 97 -15.78 -3.07 5.93
N TYR A 98 -15.08 -4.14 6.29
CA TYR A 98 -15.14 -4.78 7.60
C TYR A 98 -13.73 -4.76 8.22
N ALA A 99 -13.57 -4.12 9.35
CA ALA A 99 -12.32 -4.07 10.08
C ALA A 99 -11.96 -5.43 10.69
N ALA A 100 -10.71 -5.57 11.14
CA ALA A 100 -10.23 -6.77 11.81
C ALA A 100 -11.17 -7.20 12.95
N GLY A 101 -11.64 -8.45 12.90
CA GLY A 101 -12.56 -9.02 13.89
C GLY A 101 -14.04 -8.71 13.68
N GLU A 102 -14.43 -7.85 12.71
CA GLU A 102 -15.87 -7.57 12.44
C GLU A 102 -16.55 -8.69 11.66
N LEU A 103 -15.88 -9.30 10.69
CA LEU A 103 -16.41 -10.41 9.89
C LEU A 103 -15.52 -11.66 10.03
N VAL A 104 -14.21 -11.47 9.98
CA VAL A 104 -13.18 -12.52 10.17
C VAL A 104 -12.03 -11.97 10.99
N GLY A 105 -11.20 -12.83 11.58
CA GLY A 105 -9.99 -12.43 12.26
C GLY A 105 -9.00 -11.74 11.32
N ALA A 106 -8.13 -10.90 11.85
CA ALA A 106 -7.16 -10.10 11.09
C ALA A 106 -6.27 -10.94 10.16
N LEU A 107 -5.90 -12.15 10.58
CA LEU A 107 -5.02 -13.05 9.83
C LEU A 107 -5.80 -14.10 9.00
N GLU A 108 -7.14 -14.00 8.95
CA GLU A 108 -8.03 -14.91 8.22
C GLU A 108 -8.55 -14.30 6.90
N CYS A 109 -8.17 -13.05 6.62
CA CYS A 109 -8.67 -12.29 5.46
C CYS A 109 -8.44 -13.00 4.12
N PHE A 110 -7.25 -13.57 3.92
CA PHE A 110 -6.88 -14.31 2.73
C PHE A 110 -7.80 -15.52 2.50
N ASP A 111 -7.97 -16.37 3.53
CA ASP A 111 -8.81 -17.56 3.44
C ASP A 111 -10.27 -17.21 3.21
N ALA A 112 -10.75 -16.13 3.81
CA ALA A 112 -12.12 -15.67 3.59
C ALA A 112 -12.38 -15.29 2.13
N VAL A 113 -11.43 -14.62 1.48
CA VAL A 113 -11.55 -14.22 0.07
C VAL A 113 -11.29 -15.40 -0.87
N SER A 114 -10.28 -16.21 -0.61
CA SER A 114 -9.98 -17.42 -1.37
C SER A 114 -11.20 -18.38 -1.45
N GLN A 115 -11.95 -18.49 -0.35
CA GLN A 115 -13.15 -19.34 -0.22
C GLN A 115 -14.47 -18.62 -0.62
N GLY A 116 -14.44 -17.40 -1.07
CA GLY A 116 -15.63 -16.62 -1.47
C GLY A 116 -16.53 -16.18 -0.31
N LYS A 117 -16.08 -16.22 0.94
CA LYS A 117 -16.82 -15.69 2.11
C LYS A 117 -16.80 -14.16 2.15
N ALA A 118 -15.73 -13.56 1.66
CA ALA A 118 -15.58 -12.14 1.35
C ALA A 118 -15.12 -12.00 -0.11
N ASP A 119 -15.29 -10.81 -0.67
CA ASP A 119 -14.99 -10.56 -2.08
C ASP A 119 -13.57 -10.03 -2.29
N MET A 120 -13.05 -9.30 -1.30
CA MET A 120 -11.71 -8.70 -1.33
C MET A 120 -11.16 -8.53 0.07
N TYR A 121 -9.83 -8.45 0.17
CA TYR A 121 -9.15 -8.08 1.42
C TYR A 121 -8.21 -6.89 1.22
N HIS A 122 -7.82 -6.24 2.31
CA HIS A 122 -6.68 -5.31 2.38
C HIS A 122 -5.79 -5.71 3.55
N ALA A 123 -4.52 -6.11 3.24
CA ALA A 123 -3.61 -6.71 4.22
C ALA A 123 -2.14 -6.60 3.77
N ALA A 124 -1.24 -7.31 4.44
CA ALA A 124 0.15 -7.50 4.03
C ALA A 124 0.38 -8.98 3.71
N GLU A 125 0.97 -9.26 2.54
CA GLU A 125 1.10 -10.62 2.01
C GLU A 125 1.96 -11.55 2.88
N TYR A 126 2.93 -11.04 3.62
CA TYR A 126 3.76 -11.87 4.50
C TYR A 126 2.98 -12.58 5.61
N TYR A 127 1.74 -12.16 5.91
CA TYR A 127 0.88 -12.90 6.85
C TYR A 127 0.55 -14.30 6.35
N TRP A 128 0.67 -14.52 5.06
CA TRP A 128 0.38 -15.79 4.39
C TRP A 128 1.62 -16.63 4.12
N GLN A 129 2.78 -16.29 4.69
CA GLN A 129 4.04 -17.05 4.49
C GLN A 129 3.91 -18.54 4.82
N GLY A 130 2.98 -18.92 5.70
CA GLY A 130 2.66 -20.31 5.98
C GLY A 130 2.01 -21.08 4.82
N LYS A 131 1.48 -20.37 3.80
CA LYS A 131 0.94 -20.96 2.56
C LYS A 131 2.02 -21.05 1.49
N SER A 132 2.81 -20.01 1.33
CA SER A 132 4.02 -19.97 0.53
C SER A 132 4.95 -18.87 1.06
N PRO A 133 6.23 -19.16 1.32
CA PRO A 133 7.21 -18.13 1.68
C PRO A 133 7.38 -17.06 0.61
N ALA A 134 7.03 -17.34 -0.66
CA ALA A 134 7.11 -16.38 -1.75
C ALA A 134 6.21 -15.14 -1.55
N PHE A 135 5.15 -15.23 -0.74
CA PHE A 135 4.32 -14.06 -0.42
C PHE A 135 5.09 -12.92 0.25
N ASN A 136 6.18 -13.22 0.97
CA ASN A 136 7.02 -12.18 1.55
C ASN A 136 7.62 -11.23 0.51
N PHE A 137 7.97 -11.72 -0.70
CA PHE A 137 8.55 -10.90 -1.76
C PHE A 137 7.59 -9.81 -2.27
N PHE A 138 6.28 -10.00 -2.12
CA PHE A 138 5.25 -9.04 -2.52
C PHE A 138 4.79 -8.10 -1.39
N ALA A 139 5.36 -8.24 -0.20
CA ALA A 139 5.15 -7.34 0.92
C ALA A 139 6.46 -6.66 1.32
N ALA A 140 7.31 -7.35 2.07
CA ALA A 140 8.61 -6.86 2.50
C ALA A 140 9.59 -8.01 2.70
N VAL A 141 10.85 -7.72 2.37
CA VAL A 141 11.98 -8.63 2.54
C VAL A 141 13.06 -7.89 3.34
N PRO A 142 13.63 -8.49 4.38
CA PRO A 142 14.72 -7.89 5.13
C PRO A 142 15.86 -7.48 4.20
N MET A 143 16.39 -6.26 4.33
CA MET A 143 17.37 -5.66 3.41
C MET A 143 16.93 -5.64 1.95
N GLY A 144 15.62 -5.65 1.71
CA GLY A 144 15.00 -5.71 0.39
C GLY A 144 14.89 -4.36 -0.31
N MET A 145 13.83 -4.23 -1.11
CA MET A 145 13.56 -3.05 -1.92
C MET A 145 12.81 -1.97 -1.13
N THR A 146 13.13 -0.72 -1.41
CA THR A 146 12.36 0.45 -0.97
C THR A 146 10.99 0.50 -1.66
N ALA A 147 10.08 1.37 -1.21
CA ALA A 147 8.76 1.54 -1.82
C ALA A 147 8.82 1.85 -3.32
N ASN A 148 9.76 2.71 -3.75
CA ASN A 148 9.93 3.07 -5.15
C ASN A 148 10.44 1.88 -5.99
N GLU A 149 11.39 1.12 -5.47
CA GLU A 149 11.91 -0.08 -6.12
C GLU A 149 10.86 -1.19 -6.20
N MET A 150 10.04 -1.39 -5.14
CA MET A 150 8.91 -2.33 -5.15
C MET A 150 7.88 -1.96 -6.22
N ASN A 151 7.52 -0.68 -6.32
CA ASN A 151 6.61 -0.19 -7.34
C ASN A 151 7.15 -0.41 -8.76
N ALA A 152 8.45 -0.15 -8.95
CA ALA A 152 9.10 -0.38 -10.24
C ALA A 152 9.11 -1.87 -10.62
N TRP A 153 9.42 -2.76 -9.68
CA TRP A 153 9.40 -4.19 -9.91
C TRP A 153 8.00 -4.71 -10.21
N ILE A 154 7.02 -4.37 -9.38
CA ILE A 154 5.64 -4.84 -9.54
C ILE A 154 5.07 -4.38 -10.88
N GLN A 155 5.29 -3.12 -11.28
CA GLN A 155 4.65 -2.56 -12.47
C GLN A 155 5.40 -2.78 -13.77
N PHE A 156 6.74 -2.88 -13.74
CA PHE A 156 7.59 -2.90 -14.92
C PHE A 156 8.65 -4.01 -14.92
N GLY A 157 8.89 -4.64 -13.77
CA GLY A 157 9.90 -5.69 -13.60
C GLY A 157 9.36 -7.13 -13.63
N GLY A 158 8.10 -7.34 -14.02
CA GLY A 158 7.46 -8.66 -14.06
C GLY A 158 6.92 -9.13 -12.70
N GLY A 159 6.93 -8.25 -11.69
CA GLY A 159 6.45 -8.60 -10.35
C GLY A 159 4.95 -8.90 -10.32
N GLN A 160 4.12 -8.14 -11.06
CA GLN A 160 2.67 -8.36 -11.06
C GLN A 160 2.30 -9.73 -11.66
N GLU A 161 2.93 -10.13 -12.75
CA GLU A 161 2.69 -11.42 -13.39
C GLU A 161 3.04 -12.59 -12.47
N LEU A 162 4.16 -12.48 -11.75
CA LEU A 162 4.58 -13.48 -10.78
C LEU A 162 3.66 -13.52 -9.55
N TRP A 163 3.17 -12.37 -9.13
CA TRP A 163 2.21 -12.28 -8.04
C TRP A 163 0.85 -12.87 -8.44
N ASP A 164 0.43 -12.65 -9.68
CA ASP A 164 -0.77 -13.26 -10.27
C ASP A 164 -0.63 -14.79 -10.35
N GLU A 165 0.54 -15.31 -10.76
CA GLU A 165 0.83 -16.74 -10.83
C GLU A 165 0.75 -17.37 -9.43
N LEU A 166 1.41 -16.77 -8.42
CA LEU A 166 1.41 -17.25 -7.05
C LEU A 166 -0.01 -17.23 -6.44
N SER A 167 -0.64 -16.07 -6.45
CA SER A 167 -1.94 -15.85 -5.78
C SER A 167 -3.08 -16.56 -6.51
N GLY A 168 -2.97 -16.72 -7.83
CA GLY A 168 -3.94 -17.43 -8.67
C GLY A 168 -4.15 -18.87 -8.26
N GLY A 169 -3.11 -19.54 -7.75
CA GLY A 169 -3.20 -20.88 -7.15
C GLY A 169 -4.09 -20.96 -5.91
N PHE A 170 -4.40 -19.82 -5.29
CA PHE A 170 -5.28 -19.69 -4.13
C PHE A 170 -6.59 -18.97 -4.46
N ASN A 171 -6.96 -18.86 -5.73
CA ASN A 171 -8.18 -18.14 -6.18
C ASN A 171 -8.18 -16.64 -5.80
N ILE A 172 -7.01 -15.98 -5.83
CA ILE A 172 -6.83 -14.56 -5.54
C ILE A 172 -6.23 -13.84 -6.74
N LYS A 173 -6.74 -12.63 -7.04
CA LYS A 173 -6.14 -11.64 -7.93
C LYS A 173 -5.61 -10.48 -7.06
N PRO A 174 -4.27 -10.33 -6.92
CA PRO A 174 -3.67 -9.33 -6.07
C PRO A 174 -3.38 -8.02 -6.80
N PHE A 175 -3.30 -6.93 -6.02
CA PHE A 175 -2.86 -5.60 -6.45
C PHE A 175 -2.11 -4.90 -5.32
N ALA A 176 -1.07 -4.13 -5.64
CA ALA A 176 -0.51 -3.16 -4.71
C ALA A 176 -1.55 -2.04 -4.46
N ALA A 177 -1.93 -1.86 -3.21
CA ALA A 177 -2.98 -0.94 -2.79
C ALA A 177 -2.63 -0.14 -1.53
N GLY A 178 -1.37 0.01 -1.26
CA GLY A 178 -0.80 0.78 -0.17
C GLY A 178 0.68 0.50 -0.01
N ASN A 179 1.39 1.43 0.62
CA ASN A 179 2.77 1.23 1.03
C ASN A 179 3.03 2.00 2.33
N SER A 180 3.61 1.33 3.31
CA SER A 180 3.90 1.94 4.62
C SER A 180 5.20 2.75 4.67
N SER A 181 5.91 2.87 3.54
CA SER A 181 7.26 3.46 3.47
C SER A 181 8.28 2.65 4.27
N THR A 182 9.47 3.19 4.48
CA THR A 182 10.51 2.58 5.33
C THR A 182 10.05 2.60 6.77
N GLN A 183 10.11 1.43 7.41
CA GLN A 183 9.68 1.26 8.79
C GLN A 183 10.80 1.48 9.80
N MET A 184 10.45 1.49 11.09
CA MET A 184 11.39 1.56 12.20
C MET A 184 11.79 0.17 12.66
N GLY A 185 12.97 0.07 13.29
CA GLY A 185 13.51 -1.19 13.83
C GLY A 185 12.74 -1.76 15.01
N GLY A 186 11.93 -0.93 15.68
CA GLY A 186 11.01 -1.34 16.72
C GLY A 186 11.28 -0.75 18.11
N TRP A 187 10.45 -1.15 19.04
CA TRP A 187 10.42 -0.74 20.44
C TRP A 187 10.99 -1.83 21.34
N PHE A 188 11.88 -1.47 22.25
CA PHE A 188 12.61 -2.41 23.10
C PHE A 188 12.52 -1.98 24.56
N ASN A 189 12.35 -2.94 25.48
CA ASN A 189 12.35 -2.68 26.92
C ASN A 189 13.79 -2.56 27.49
N LYS A 190 14.82 -2.90 26.71
CA LYS A 190 16.24 -2.79 27.08
C LYS A 190 17.06 -2.15 25.96
N ASP A 191 18.29 -1.80 26.25
CA ASP A 191 19.26 -1.39 25.23
C ASP A 191 19.71 -2.58 24.39
N ILE A 192 19.93 -2.32 23.10
CA ILE A 192 20.48 -3.26 22.13
C ILE A 192 21.83 -2.69 21.68
N ASN A 193 22.90 -3.14 22.30
CA ASN A 193 24.26 -2.67 22.06
C ASN A 193 25.08 -3.67 21.23
N SER A 194 24.63 -4.93 21.19
CA SER A 194 25.28 -6.00 20.45
C SER A 194 24.26 -7.02 19.93
N ILE A 195 24.70 -7.94 19.06
CA ILE A 195 23.84 -9.01 18.55
C ILE A 195 23.41 -9.99 19.64
N GLU A 196 24.20 -10.14 20.68
CA GLU A 196 23.92 -11.00 21.84
C GLU A 196 22.73 -10.50 22.65
N ASP A 197 22.41 -9.21 22.59
CA ASP A 197 21.25 -8.63 23.28
C ASP A 197 19.91 -9.15 22.73
N PHE A 198 19.91 -9.74 21.56
CA PHE A 198 18.72 -10.40 21.01
C PHE A 198 18.50 -11.81 21.58
N GLN A 199 19.46 -12.42 22.25
CA GLN A 199 19.34 -13.77 22.79
C GLN A 199 18.17 -13.86 23.80
N GLY A 200 17.23 -14.77 23.51
CA GLY A 200 16.05 -14.99 24.36
C GLY A 200 15.03 -13.86 24.35
N LEU A 201 15.23 -12.77 23.59
CA LEU A 201 14.30 -11.65 23.50
C LEU A 201 13.00 -12.09 22.84
N ARG A 202 11.87 -11.94 23.54
CA ARG A 202 10.54 -12.19 22.98
C ARG A 202 10.10 -10.97 22.20
N ILE A 203 10.04 -11.11 20.88
CA ILE A 203 9.74 -9.98 20.00
C ILE A 203 8.54 -10.29 19.09
N ARG A 204 7.62 -9.35 18.95
CA ARG A 204 6.63 -9.43 17.89
C ARG A 204 7.26 -8.91 16.61
N MET A 205 7.42 -9.80 15.65
CA MET A 205 7.91 -9.48 14.30
C MET A 205 7.42 -10.56 13.32
N PRO A 206 6.56 -10.24 12.34
CA PRO A 206 6.05 -11.17 11.35
C PRO A 206 7.02 -11.36 10.18
N GLY A 207 6.65 -12.23 9.25
CA GLY A 207 7.34 -12.42 7.99
C GLY A 207 8.78 -12.90 8.14
N LEU A 208 9.60 -12.66 7.13
CA LEU A 208 11.01 -13.04 7.14
C LEU A 208 11.83 -12.28 8.20
N GLY A 209 11.37 -11.10 8.64
CA GLY A 209 11.97 -10.40 9.77
C GLY A 209 11.95 -11.25 11.04
N GLY A 210 10.83 -11.94 11.31
CA GLY A 210 10.74 -12.89 12.41
C GLY A 210 11.72 -14.06 12.28
N GLU A 211 11.91 -14.60 11.08
CA GLU A 211 12.88 -15.67 10.85
C GLU A 211 14.33 -15.19 11.06
N VAL A 212 14.64 -13.96 10.69
CA VAL A 212 15.95 -13.33 11.01
C VAL A 212 16.14 -13.23 12.52
N MET A 213 15.16 -12.71 13.25
CA MET A 213 15.19 -12.63 14.72
C MET A 213 15.43 -13.99 15.37
N LYS A 214 14.74 -15.03 14.89
CA LYS A 214 14.90 -16.40 15.37
C LYS A 214 16.33 -16.92 15.17
N ARG A 215 16.95 -16.66 14.03
CA ARG A 215 18.32 -17.11 13.75
C ARG A 215 19.39 -16.41 14.58
N ILE A 216 19.14 -15.20 15.01
CA ILE A 216 20.03 -14.48 15.93
C ILE A 216 19.71 -14.78 17.41
N GLY A 217 18.82 -15.73 17.70
CA GLY A 217 18.53 -16.24 19.03
C GLY A 217 17.38 -15.57 19.78
N ALA A 218 16.62 -14.68 19.14
CA ALA A 218 15.39 -14.16 19.70
C ALA A 218 14.22 -15.18 19.59
N THR A 219 13.13 -14.90 20.25
CA THR A 219 11.88 -15.68 20.20
C THR A 219 10.78 -14.82 19.55
N PRO A 220 10.66 -14.87 18.21
CA PRO A 220 9.64 -14.09 17.51
C PRO A 220 8.25 -14.69 17.70
N VAL A 221 7.25 -13.82 17.70
CA VAL A 221 5.83 -14.20 17.68
C VAL A 221 5.08 -13.33 16.67
N THR A 222 4.12 -13.91 15.98
CA THR A 222 3.20 -13.17 15.11
C THR A 222 1.92 -12.88 15.88
N LYS A 223 1.58 -11.58 16.02
CA LYS A 223 0.35 -11.11 16.65
C LYS A 223 -0.32 -10.08 15.77
N GLN A 224 -1.65 -10.10 15.73
CA GLN A 224 -2.43 -9.03 15.10
C GLN A 224 -2.28 -7.71 15.86
N GLY A 225 -2.39 -6.57 15.14
CA GLY A 225 -2.11 -5.24 15.69
C GLY A 225 -2.83 -4.93 16.99
N GLY A 226 -4.12 -5.26 17.08
CA GLY A 226 -4.93 -4.97 18.28
C GLY A 226 -4.49 -5.68 19.58
N GLU A 227 -3.63 -6.70 19.49
CA GLU A 227 -3.15 -7.47 20.65
C GLU A 227 -1.76 -7.03 21.13
N ILE A 228 -1.01 -6.24 20.32
CA ILE A 228 0.39 -5.93 20.59
C ILE A 228 0.56 -5.09 21.86
N PHE A 229 -0.23 -4.03 21.98
CA PHE A 229 -0.15 -3.13 23.14
C PHE A 229 -0.33 -3.90 24.47
N GLN A 230 -1.33 -4.77 24.52
CA GLN A 230 -1.59 -5.59 25.71
C GLN A 230 -0.46 -6.58 25.97
N ALA A 231 0.06 -7.25 24.94
CA ALA A 231 1.16 -8.19 25.10
C ALA A 231 2.44 -7.53 25.62
N LEU A 232 2.74 -6.31 25.14
CA LEU A 232 3.90 -5.51 25.58
C LEU A 232 3.69 -5.01 27.01
N SER A 233 2.51 -4.48 27.35
CA SER A 233 2.21 -3.95 28.70
C SER A 233 2.19 -5.02 29.78
N GLN A 234 1.79 -6.25 29.43
CA GLN A 234 1.80 -7.40 30.34
C GLN A 234 3.16 -8.10 30.43
N GLY A 235 4.16 -7.65 29.65
CA GLY A 235 5.46 -8.30 29.59
C GLY A 235 5.43 -9.69 28.94
N ASN A 236 4.41 -10.01 28.12
CA ASN A 236 4.37 -11.24 27.34
C ASN A 236 5.34 -11.20 26.15
N ILE A 237 5.68 -9.99 25.69
CA ILE A 237 6.77 -9.70 24.77
C ILE A 237 7.66 -8.60 25.35
N ASP A 238 8.93 -8.61 24.98
CA ASP A 238 9.97 -7.67 25.44
C ASP A 238 10.20 -6.54 24.43
N ALA A 239 9.83 -6.80 23.18
CA ALA A 239 10.01 -5.89 22.05
C ALA A 239 8.90 -6.10 21.02
N THR A 240 8.69 -5.07 20.20
CA THR A 240 7.75 -5.13 19.09
C THR A 240 8.20 -4.17 17.99
N GLU A 241 7.91 -4.52 16.75
CA GLU A 241 7.75 -3.58 15.66
C GLU A 241 6.27 -3.50 15.26
N TRP A 242 5.90 -2.47 14.49
CA TRP A 242 4.60 -2.40 13.86
C TRP A 242 4.71 -1.73 12.48
N VAL A 243 4.93 -0.43 12.39
CA VAL A 243 5.18 0.28 11.14
C VAL A 243 6.23 1.37 11.35
N GLY A 244 5.85 2.45 12.02
CA GLY A 244 6.68 3.62 12.16
C GLY A 244 6.02 4.67 13.05
N PRO A 245 6.63 5.86 13.21
CA PRO A 245 6.25 6.82 14.23
C PRO A 245 4.77 7.16 14.29
N TRP A 246 4.11 7.31 13.14
CA TRP A 246 2.70 7.68 13.10
C TRP A 246 1.77 6.60 13.63
N ASN A 247 1.96 5.38 13.19
CA ASN A 247 1.17 4.24 13.64
C ASN A 247 1.50 3.83 15.08
N ASP A 248 2.77 3.87 15.43
CA ASP A 248 3.27 3.45 16.74
C ASP A 248 2.84 4.44 17.84
N LEU A 249 2.79 5.75 17.50
CA LEU A 249 2.17 6.77 18.35
C LEU A 249 0.70 6.48 18.58
N ALA A 250 -0.05 6.10 17.54
CA ALA A 250 -1.47 5.79 17.64
C ALA A 250 -1.74 4.55 18.49
N PHE A 251 -0.85 3.55 18.47
CA PHE A 251 -0.92 2.41 19.40
C PHE A 251 -0.49 2.71 20.82
N GLY A 252 0.25 3.81 21.03
CA GLY A 252 0.67 4.21 22.38
C GLY A 252 1.84 3.42 22.95
N PHE A 253 2.67 2.74 22.14
CA PHE A 253 3.80 1.94 22.63
C PHE A 253 4.77 2.75 23.49
N HIS A 254 4.93 4.04 23.19
CA HIS A 254 5.71 4.99 23.97
C HIS A 254 5.28 5.15 25.43
N THR A 255 4.08 4.73 25.79
CA THR A 255 3.61 4.75 27.20
C THR A 255 4.15 3.57 28.02
N ILE A 256 4.65 2.53 27.35
CA ILE A 256 5.16 1.30 27.98
C ILE A 256 6.68 1.25 27.88
N VAL A 257 7.26 1.52 26.71
CA VAL A 257 8.70 1.47 26.43
C VAL A 257 9.15 2.77 25.79
N LYS A 258 10.42 3.17 26.00
CA LYS A 258 10.95 4.45 25.51
C LYS A 258 12.02 4.31 24.43
N LYS A 259 12.62 3.13 24.32
CA LYS A 259 13.74 2.90 23.38
C LYS A 259 13.17 2.52 22.02
N TYR A 260 13.38 3.39 21.02
CA TYR A 260 12.86 3.27 19.67
C TYR A 260 14.01 3.22 18.67
N TYR A 261 14.18 2.08 18.02
CA TYR A 261 15.33 1.81 17.18
C TYR A 261 15.06 2.00 15.70
N TYR A 262 16.13 2.37 14.96
CA TYR A 262 16.16 2.47 13.50
C TYR A 262 17.54 2.03 12.94
N PRO A 263 17.61 1.72 11.63
CA PRO A 263 16.53 1.57 10.65
C PRO A 263 15.74 0.26 10.82
N GLY A 264 14.52 0.22 10.25
CA GLY A 264 13.73 -1.00 10.16
C GLY A 264 14.17 -1.85 8.98
N ILE A 265 15.23 -2.61 9.15
CA ILE A 265 15.86 -3.42 8.10
C ILE A 265 14.93 -4.53 7.54
N HIS A 266 13.94 -4.93 8.32
CA HIS A 266 13.02 -6.01 8.01
C HIS A 266 11.94 -5.58 7.00
N GLU A 267 11.56 -4.29 7.00
CA GLU A 267 10.52 -3.72 6.14
C GLU A 267 10.92 -2.36 5.54
N PRO A 268 11.82 -2.35 4.55
CA PRO A 268 12.33 -1.11 3.97
C PRO A 268 11.34 -0.38 3.04
N GLY A 269 10.24 -1.07 2.64
CA GLY A 269 9.23 -0.50 1.74
C GLY A 269 8.03 -1.43 1.61
N THR A 270 7.27 -1.63 2.71
CA THR A 270 6.22 -2.64 2.76
C THR A 270 5.05 -2.29 1.86
N THR A 271 4.85 -3.10 0.82
CA THR A 271 3.66 -3.04 -0.02
C THR A 271 2.49 -3.70 0.70
N LEU A 272 1.37 -2.98 0.74
CA LEU A 272 0.11 -3.50 1.23
C LEU A 272 -0.76 -3.90 0.05
N SER A 273 -1.37 -5.07 0.16
CA SER A 273 -2.12 -5.69 -0.91
C SER A 273 -3.63 -5.48 -0.77
N MET A 274 -4.30 -5.35 -1.90
CA MET A 274 -5.70 -5.66 -2.05
C MET A 274 -5.79 -6.96 -2.86
N GLY A 275 -6.30 -8.02 -2.24
CA GLY A 275 -6.60 -9.28 -2.92
C GLY A 275 -8.09 -9.37 -3.22
N LEU A 276 -8.42 -9.64 -4.48
CA LEU A 276 -9.79 -9.85 -4.95
C LEU A 276 -9.99 -11.34 -5.24
N ASN A 277 -11.17 -11.89 -4.95
CA ASN A 277 -11.51 -13.23 -5.39
C ASN A 277 -11.35 -13.34 -6.91
N LYS A 278 -10.60 -14.34 -7.39
CA LYS A 278 -10.21 -14.44 -8.80
C LYS A 278 -11.40 -14.71 -9.72
N GLU A 279 -12.37 -15.53 -9.30
CA GLU A 279 -13.58 -15.79 -10.10
C GLU A 279 -14.42 -14.52 -10.24
N LEU A 280 -14.51 -13.72 -9.17
CA LEU A 280 -15.16 -12.41 -9.23
C LEU A 280 -14.42 -11.46 -10.18
N TRP A 281 -13.08 -11.45 -10.17
CA TRP A 281 -12.27 -10.65 -11.09
C TRP A 281 -12.51 -11.04 -12.54
N GLU A 282 -12.59 -12.32 -12.83
CA GLU A 282 -12.84 -12.86 -14.18
C GLU A 282 -14.28 -12.58 -14.67
N ASP A 283 -15.27 -12.46 -13.76
CA ASP A 283 -16.66 -12.03 -14.07
C ASP A 283 -16.79 -10.50 -14.27
N MET A 284 -15.75 -9.73 -13.97
CA MET A 284 -15.75 -8.29 -14.17
C MET A 284 -15.52 -7.92 -15.64
N SER A 285 -16.26 -6.91 -16.12
CA SER A 285 -15.99 -6.30 -17.43
C SER A 285 -14.61 -5.59 -17.43
N PRO A 286 -13.99 -5.39 -18.61
CA PRO A 286 -12.72 -4.66 -18.72
C PRO A 286 -12.75 -3.27 -18.06
N ARG A 287 -13.91 -2.58 -18.09
CA ARG A 287 -14.08 -1.29 -17.41
C ARG A 287 -14.06 -1.44 -15.89
N GLU A 288 -14.73 -2.43 -15.33
CA GLU A 288 -14.73 -2.70 -13.89
C GLU A 288 -13.33 -3.09 -13.42
N GLN A 289 -12.64 -3.93 -14.19
CA GLN A 289 -11.25 -4.31 -13.91
C GLN A 289 -10.31 -3.11 -13.91
N GLU A 290 -10.47 -2.18 -14.85
CA GLU A 290 -9.65 -0.96 -14.89
C GLU A 290 -9.95 -0.02 -13.72
N ILE A 291 -11.20 0.09 -13.27
CA ILE A 291 -11.57 0.84 -12.07
C ILE A 291 -10.84 0.28 -10.83
N ILE A 292 -10.87 -1.04 -10.64
CA ILE A 292 -10.18 -1.70 -9.52
C ILE A 292 -8.67 -1.45 -9.58
N ARG A 293 -8.06 -1.64 -10.74
CA ARG A 293 -6.62 -1.40 -10.95
C ARG A 293 -6.23 0.04 -10.65
N SER A 294 -6.92 1.00 -11.26
CA SER A 294 -6.66 2.43 -11.08
C SER A 294 -6.87 2.88 -9.64
N ALA A 295 -7.91 2.38 -8.96
CA ALA A 295 -8.15 2.68 -7.56
C ALA A 295 -7.04 2.16 -6.65
N SER A 296 -6.54 0.95 -6.91
CA SER A 296 -5.44 0.32 -6.16
C SER A 296 -4.12 1.09 -6.34
N MET A 297 -3.77 1.44 -7.58
CA MET A 297 -2.57 2.24 -7.88
C MET A 297 -2.62 3.61 -7.20
N ALA A 298 -3.77 4.29 -7.27
CA ALA A 298 -3.94 5.59 -6.63
C ALA A 298 -3.88 5.51 -5.10
N GLU A 299 -4.36 4.42 -4.49
CA GLU A 299 -4.26 4.23 -3.05
C GLU A 299 -2.83 3.88 -2.63
N ASN A 300 -2.11 3.10 -3.43
CA ASN A 300 -0.70 2.77 -3.18
C ASN A 300 0.17 4.04 -3.10
N ASP A 301 0.03 4.96 -4.03
CA ASP A 301 0.74 6.24 -4.04
C ASP A 301 0.30 7.15 -2.88
N MET A 302 -1.01 7.30 -2.68
CA MET A 302 -1.57 8.16 -1.65
C MET A 302 -1.16 7.72 -0.24
N MET A 303 -1.22 6.43 0.05
CA MET A 303 -0.83 5.89 1.36
C MET A 303 0.67 6.07 1.62
N HIS A 304 1.53 5.83 0.63
CA HIS A 304 2.96 6.07 0.72
C HIS A 304 3.27 7.54 1.06
N ALA A 305 2.62 8.48 0.37
CA ALA A 305 2.77 9.91 0.65
C ALA A 305 2.26 10.27 2.05
N GLU A 306 1.14 9.69 2.49
CA GLU A 306 0.53 9.93 3.79
C GLU A 306 1.43 9.45 4.94
N PHE A 307 2.03 8.26 4.82
CA PHE A 307 3.00 7.75 5.80
C PHE A 307 4.23 8.64 5.90
N ASN A 308 4.84 9.02 4.79
CA ASN A 308 6.01 9.90 4.78
C ASN A 308 5.71 11.26 5.43
N ALA A 309 4.54 11.86 5.13
CA ALA A 309 4.15 13.15 5.68
C ALA A 309 3.90 13.10 7.19
N ASN A 310 3.32 12.01 7.70
CA ASN A 310 2.91 11.91 9.10
C ASN A 310 4.00 11.30 10.00
N ASN A 311 4.86 10.42 9.48
CA ASN A 311 5.94 9.82 10.26
C ASN A 311 6.90 10.88 10.82
N ALA A 312 7.29 11.86 10.03
CA ALA A 312 8.19 12.93 10.48
C ALA A 312 7.57 13.75 11.63
N ARG A 313 6.28 14.07 11.54
CA ARG A 313 5.56 14.82 12.60
C ARG A 313 5.40 13.98 13.86
N ALA A 314 4.98 12.73 13.70
CA ALA A 314 4.77 11.81 14.82
C ALA A 314 6.09 11.49 15.55
N LEU A 315 7.21 11.36 14.81
CA LEU A 315 8.54 11.20 15.44
C LEU A 315 8.91 12.38 16.32
N ASN A 316 8.68 13.60 15.85
CA ASN A 316 8.92 14.79 16.66
C ASN A 316 8.06 14.81 17.92
N THR A 317 6.79 14.43 17.83
CA THR A 317 5.90 14.29 19.00
C THR A 317 6.40 13.21 19.97
N LEU A 318 6.79 12.03 19.45
CA LEU A 318 7.34 10.95 20.28
C LEU A 318 8.58 11.39 21.06
N ILE A 319 9.50 12.10 20.43
CA ILE A 319 10.75 12.56 21.05
C ILE A 319 10.49 13.71 22.01
N ASN A 320 9.84 14.78 21.55
CA ASN A 320 9.76 16.03 22.29
C ASN A 320 8.67 16.03 23.37
N ASP A 321 7.52 15.42 23.09
CA ASP A 321 6.37 15.46 24.00
C ASP A 321 6.28 14.22 24.89
N HIS A 322 6.81 13.07 24.41
CA HIS A 322 6.72 11.79 25.12
C HIS A 322 8.06 11.27 25.62
N GLY A 323 9.18 11.93 25.37
CA GLY A 323 10.50 11.56 25.87
C GLY A 323 10.99 10.20 25.34
N VAL A 324 10.69 9.88 24.07
CA VAL A 324 11.16 8.67 23.41
C VAL A 324 12.64 8.82 23.09
N GLU A 325 13.42 7.79 23.40
CA GLU A 325 14.84 7.68 23.12
C GLU A 325 15.01 7.07 21.72
N LEU A 326 15.25 7.91 20.70
CA LEU A 326 15.56 7.46 19.36
C LEU A 326 16.99 6.90 19.31
N LYS A 327 17.12 5.64 18.92
CA LYS A 327 18.40 4.90 18.91
C LYS A 327 18.67 4.29 17.53
N ARG A 328 19.90 4.42 17.07
CA ARG A 328 20.36 3.73 15.87
C ARG A 328 21.01 2.39 16.24
N PHE A 329 20.71 1.34 15.50
CA PHE A 329 21.50 0.10 15.61
C PHE A 329 22.94 0.34 15.14
N ASP A 330 23.90 -0.21 15.87
CA ASP A 330 25.31 -0.14 15.49
C ASP A 330 25.56 -0.89 14.17
N ASP A 331 26.58 -0.44 13.43
CA ASP A 331 26.92 -1.02 12.12
C ASP A 331 27.28 -2.51 12.21
N ALA A 332 27.86 -2.94 13.33
CA ALA A 332 28.16 -4.36 13.58
C ALA A 332 26.87 -5.20 13.67
N ILE A 333 25.83 -4.67 14.34
CA ILE A 333 24.52 -5.30 14.42
C ILE A 333 23.88 -5.35 13.03
N LEU A 334 23.85 -4.20 12.31
CA LEU A 334 23.26 -4.10 10.97
C LEU A 334 23.93 -5.06 9.99
N LYS A 335 25.26 -5.19 10.04
CA LYS A 335 26.02 -6.13 9.22
C LYS A 335 25.60 -7.58 9.51
N ARG A 336 25.53 -7.95 10.78
CA ARG A 336 25.12 -9.32 11.15
C ARG A 336 23.67 -9.61 10.75
N LEU A 337 22.78 -8.65 10.94
CA LEU A 337 21.39 -8.76 10.48
C LEU A 337 21.31 -8.92 8.95
N ALA A 338 22.13 -8.21 8.19
CA ALA A 338 22.19 -8.34 6.73
C ALA A 338 22.66 -9.74 6.28
N GLU A 339 23.72 -10.27 6.92
CA GLU A 339 24.24 -11.61 6.66
C GLU A 339 23.15 -12.67 6.90
N VAL A 340 22.49 -12.62 8.05
CA VAL A 340 21.41 -13.55 8.40
C VAL A 340 20.20 -13.38 7.50
N SER A 341 19.88 -12.15 7.10
CA SER A 341 18.80 -11.88 6.15
C SER A 341 19.03 -12.57 4.81
N ALA A 342 20.26 -12.56 4.30
CA ALA A 342 20.61 -13.24 3.06
C ALA A 342 20.37 -14.76 3.16
N GLU A 343 20.72 -15.38 4.28
CA GLU A 343 20.45 -16.81 4.54
C GLU A 343 18.95 -17.11 4.57
N VAL A 344 18.16 -16.32 5.31
CA VAL A 344 16.70 -16.48 5.46
C VAL A 344 15.99 -16.33 4.11
N ILE A 345 16.41 -15.32 3.32
CA ILE A 345 15.86 -15.08 1.99
C ILE A 345 16.17 -16.26 1.05
N ALA A 346 17.40 -16.79 1.10
CA ALA A 346 17.78 -17.94 0.30
C ALA A 346 16.93 -19.19 0.63
N ASP A 347 16.65 -19.43 1.91
CA ASP A 347 15.77 -20.53 2.32
C ASP A 347 14.34 -20.33 1.83
N ALA A 348 13.80 -19.14 1.96
CA ALA A 348 12.45 -18.83 1.45
C ALA A 348 12.37 -19.00 -0.07
N ALA A 349 13.43 -18.61 -0.79
CA ALA A 349 13.52 -18.75 -2.24
C ALA A 349 13.59 -20.22 -2.69
N ASN A 350 14.25 -21.08 -1.93
CA ASN A 350 14.51 -22.47 -2.31
C ASN A 350 13.37 -23.44 -1.94
N THR A 351 12.20 -22.95 -1.57
CA THR A 351 11.05 -23.77 -1.16
C THR A 351 10.45 -24.55 -2.33
N ASP A 352 10.29 -23.91 -3.49
CA ASP A 352 9.72 -24.49 -4.72
C ASP A 352 10.18 -23.70 -5.97
N GLU A 353 9.83 -24.19 -7.17
CA GLU A 353 10.21 -23.57 -8.44
C GLU A 353 9.64 -22.15 -8.62
N LEU A 354 8.41 -21.91 -8.17
CA LEU A 354 7.79 -20.60 -8.27
C LEU A 354 8.47 -19.60 -7.32
N SER A 355 8.80 -20.01 -6.11
CA SER A 355 9.56 -19.21 -5.15
C SER A 355 10.93 -18.82 -5.71
N GLN A 356 11.63 -19.75 -6.38
CA GLN A 356 12.91 -19.47 -7.06
C GLN A 356 12.73 -18.46 -8.21
N LYS A 357 11.68 -18.61 -9.01
CA LYS A 357 11.36 -17.71 -10.13
C LYS A 357 11.06 -16.30 -9.63
N VAL A 358 10.26 -16.17 -8.55
CA VAL A 358 9.95 -14.90 -7.88
C VAL A 358 11.22 -14.27 -7.34
N PHE A 359 12.02 -15.00 -6.59
CA PHE A 359 13.26 -14.50 -6.00
C PHE A 359 14.27 -14.03 -7.06
N LYS A 360 14.41 -14.76 -8.17
CA LYS A 360 15.29 -14.35 -9.27
C LYS A 360 14.88 -12.98 -9.82
N SER A 361 13.61 -12.82 -10.18
CA SER A 361 13.08 -11.55 -10.70
C SER A 361 13.23 -10.40 -9.69
N PHE A 362 12.88 -10.67 -8.42
CA PHE A 362 13.03 -9.73 -7.31
C PHE A 362 14.49 -9.28 -7.16
N SER A 363 15.45 -10.22 -7.18
CA SER A 363 16.87 -9.94 -6.98
C SER A 363 17.49 -9.15 -8.13
N GLU A 364 17.09 -9.44 -9.38
CA GLU A 364 17.50 -8.68 -10.56
C GLU A 364 17.00 -7.24 -10.48
N SER A 365 15.73 -7.04 -10.13
CA SER A 365 15.14 -5.71 -9.94
C SER A 365 15.78 -4.94 -8.78
N ARG A 366 16.01 -5.62 -7.64
CA ARG A 366 16.70 -5.02 -6.49
C ARG A 366 18.10 -4.55 -6.85
N THR A 367 18.86 -5.38 -7.58
CA THR A 367 20.22 -5.02 -8.00
C THR A 367 20.22 -3.79 -8.90
N SER A 368 19.33 -3.74 -9.89
CA SER A 368 19.19 -2.58 -10.79
C SER A 368 18.73 -1.33 -10.04
N GLY A 369 17.76 -1.49 -9.11
CA GLY A 369 17.26 -0.40 -8.26
C GLY A 369 18.36 0.19 -7.38
N MET A 370 19.18 -0.64 -6.73
CA MET A 370 20.30 -0.20 -5.92
C MET A 370 21.33 0.59 -6.74
N GLN A 371 21.71 0.09 -7.94
CA GLN A 371 22.67 0.78 -8.83
C GLN A 371 22.17 2.16 -9.24
N TRP A 372 20.88 2.27 -9.58
CA TRP A 372 20.28 3.56 -9.90
C TRP A 372 20.15 4.46 -8.67
N GLY A 373 19.69 3.91 -7.54
CA GLY A 373 19.49 4.64 -6.28
C GLY A 373 20.77 5.30 -5.79
N GLU A 374 21.91 4.63 -5.89
CA GLU A 374 23.21 5.14 -5.47
C GLU A 374 23.60 6.44 -6.20
N ILE A 375 23.41 6.50 -7.51
CA ILE A 375 23.77 7.67 -8.33
C ILE A 375 22.62 8.67 -8.49
N GLY A 376 21.40 8.26 -8.19
CA GLY A 376 20.18 9.06 -8.26
C GLY A 376 19.79 9.68 -6.93
N GLU A 377 18.75 9.12 -6.31
CA GLU A 377 18.10 9.71 -5.12
C GLU A 377 19.04 9.80 -3.90
N GLN A 378 19.85 8.77 -3.63
CA GLN A 378 20.78 8.78 -2.49
C GLN A 378 21.85 9.85 -2.66
N ALA A 379 22.46 9.95 -3.85
CA ALA A 379 23.45 10.98 -4.14
C ALA A 379 22.86 12.39 -3.99
N PHE A 380 21.61 12.61 -4.45
CA PHE A 380 20.92 13.87 -4.30
C PHE A 380 20.60 14.20 -2.84
N VAL A 381 20.06 13.25 -2.08
CA VAL A 381 19.77 13.43 -0.64
C VAL A 381 21.03 13.75 0.14
N HIS A 382 22.14 13.05 -0.14
CA HIS A 382 23.44 13.36 0.46
C HIS A 382 23.91 14.77 0.11
N ALA A 383 23.89 15.14 -1.18
CA ALA A 383 24.30 16.49 -1.62
C ALA A 383 23.45 17.61 -1.00
N ARG A 384 22.13 17.40 -0.90
CA ARG A 384 21.23 18.36 -0.23
C ARG A 384 21.58 18.55 1.23
N GLY A 385 21.93 17.48 1.96
CA GLY A 385 22.30 17.54 3.37
C GLY A 385 23.60 18.32 3.64
N LEU A 386 24.45 18.55 2.62
CA LEU A 386 25.64 19.40 2.77
C LEU A 386 25.33 20.91 2.91
N LEU A 387 24.10 21.32 2.63
CA LEU A 387 23.67 22.73 2.80
C LEU A 387 23.26 23.03 4.24
N ASP A 388 22.95 22.01 5.04
CA ASP A 388 22.40 22.15 6.40
C ASP A 388 23.48 21.95 7.48
N THR A 389 24.76 21.79 7.08
CA THR A 389 25.95 21.67 7.95
C THR A 389 26.82 22.92 7.85
#